data_4a7451b1c1901977f8028aec12a824ab
#
_entry.id   4a7451b1c1901977f8028aec12a824ab
#
_cell.length_a   1.000
_cell.length_b   1.000
_cell.length_c   1.000
_cell.angle_alpha   90.00
_cell.angle_beta   90.00
_cell.angle_gamma   90.00
#
_symmetry.space_group_name_H-M   'P 1'
#
loop_
_entity.id
_entity.type
_entity.pdbx_description
1 polymer ?
#
loop_
_entity_poly.entity_id
_entity_poly.type
_entity_poly.pdbx_seq_one_letter_code
_entity_poly.pdbx_strand_id
1 'polypeptide(L)'
;MKNNHLEIRTISLEKNLGFAGGYNEGLKQINAEYFVIVNSDIEVTKNWIPPLIEVLKNNNSISAIQPKILSLTNKDHFEYAGAAGGFIDLLAYPFCRGRVFNHVELDEKQYNTYSEIFWASGACMAIKSKDFNVVGGFDKDFFAHMEEIDLCWRLKNLGKHIFYTSESTVYHYGGGTLEYSSPKKTYLNYRNNLWMIHKNFKGKIPLLLFIVIRIFLDQISGLKLLLSGDLKGCLSIVKAHFSYIISIGELNFKRKQYSKLNFHDLKGYTNKSAIWNYFFLKRKTFSEIKGK
;
A
#
# COMPACT_ATOMS: atom_id res chain seq x y z
N MET A 1 2.07 -21.36 -37.01
CA MET A 1 2.05 -20.62 -35.74
C MET A 1 0.79 -21.03 -34.99
N LYS A 2 0.89 -21.75 -33.86
CA LYS A 2 -0.27 -22.05 -33.03
C LYS A 2 -0.69 -20.75 -32.35
N ASN A 3 -1.87 -20.21 -32.69
CA ASN A 3 -2.51 -19.14 -31.93
C ASN A 3 -2.87 -19.70 -30.55
N ASN A 4 -1.99 -19.48 -29.58
CA ASN A 4 -2.34 -19.67 -28.17
C ASN A 4 -3.26 -18.49 -27.80
N HIS A 5 -4.56 -18.63 -28.04
CA HIS A 5 -5.53 -17.74 -27.41
C HIS A 5 -5.47 -17.98 -25.91
N LEU A 6 -4.98 -16.99 -25.16
CA LEU A 6 -5.12 -16.98 -23.71
C LEU A 6 -6.62 -17.02 -23.41
N GLU A 7 -7.06 -18.03 -22.69
CA GLU A 7 -8.44 -18.13 -22.25
C GLU A 7 -8.68 -17.07 -21.17
N ILE A 8 -9.42 -16.02 -21.53
CA ILE A 8 -9.78 -14.94 -20.61
C ILE A 8 -11.10 -15.31 -19.94
N ARG A 9 -11.05 -15.48 -18.62
CA ARG A 9 -12.24 -15.65 -17.80
C ARG A 9 -12.66 -14.31 -17.20
N THR A 10 -13.91 -13.91 -17.45
CA THR A 10 -14.51 -12.71 -16.86
C THR A 10 -15.37 -13.08 -15.65
N ILE A 11 -15.20 -12.35 -14.55
CA ILE A 11 -16.01 -12.45 -13.34
C ILE A 11 -16.73 -11.11 -13.16
N SER A 12 -18.05 -11.12 -13.35
CA SER A 12 -18.88 -9.93 -13.14
C SER A 12 -19.47 -9.93 -11.73
N LEU A 13 -19.44 -8.79 -11.07
CA LEU A 13 -20.02 -8.59 -9.75
C LEU A 13 -21.27 -7.70 -9.87
N GLU A 14 -22.34 -8.05 -9.15
CA GLU A 14 -23.60 -7.29 -9.16
C GLU A 14 -23.47 -5.88 -8.59
N LYS A 15 -22.51 -5.65 -7.70
CA LYS A 15 -22.28 -4.38 -7.02
C LYS A 15 -20.81 -3.97 -7.06
N ASN A 16 -20.58 -2.67 -7.05
CA ASN A 16 -19.23 -2.16 -6.85
C ASN A 16 -18.80 -2.33 -5.38
N LEU A 17 -17.96 -3.32 -5.12
CA LEU A 17 -17.40 -3.65 -3.80
C LEU A 17 -16.09 -2.92 -3.50
N GLY A 18 -15.67 -2.00 -4.36
CA GLY A 18 -14.36 -1.37 -4.32
C GLY A 18 -13.23 -2.34 -4.68
N PHE A 19 -12.00 -1.88 -4.54
CA PHE A 19 -10.81 -2.69 -4.83
C PHE A 19 -10.75 -3.94 -3.92
N ALA A 20 -10.81 -3.73 -2.60
CA ALA A 20 -10.65 -4.81 -1.62
C ALA A 20 -11.72 -5.91 -1.76
N GLY A 21 -12.99 -5.53 -1.82
CA GLY A 21 -14.09 -6.48 -1.96
C GLY A 21 -14.12 -7.14 -3.33
N GLY A 22 -13.83 -6.38 -4.39
CA GLY A 22 -13.79 -6.88 -5.77
C GLY A 22 -12.76 -7.99 -5.96
N TYR A 23 -11.51 -7.75 -5.52
CA TYR A 23 -10.48 -8.78 -5.58
C TYR A 23 -10.79 -9.99 -4.71
N ASN A 24 -11.31 -9.81 -3.49
CA ASN A 24 -11.67 -10.95 -2.65
C ASN A 24 -12.71 -11.86 -3.31
N GLU A 25 -13.78 -11.30 -3.88
CA GLU A 25 -14.83 -12.11 -4.54
C GLU A 25 -14.33 -12.77 -5.83
N GLY A 26 -13.48 -12.07 -6.59
CA GLY A 26 -12.85 -12.65 -7.78
C GLY A 26 -11.90 -13.79 -7.43
N LEU A 27 -11.01 -13.59 -6.49
CA LEU A 27 -9.97 -14.55 -6.11
C LEU A 27 -10.52 -15.80 -5.42
N LYS A 28 -11.67 -15.74 -4.74
CA LYS A 28 -12.37 -16.93 -4.20
C LYS A 28 -12.75 -17.95 -5.29
N GLN A 29 -12.89 -17.52 -6.53
CA GLN A 29 -13.27 -18.37 -7.65
C GLN A 29 -12.07 -18.94 -8.41
N ILE A 30 -10.83 -18.65 -7.95
CA ILE A 30 -9.59 -19.03 -8.61
C ILE A 30 -8.82 -20.00 -7.72
N ASN A 31 -8.52 -21.19 -8.25
CA ASN A 31 -7.64 -22.14 -7.60
C ASN A 31 -6.24 -22.04 -8.22
N ALA A 32 -5.31 -21.40 -7.52
CA ALA A 32 -3.94 -21.21 -7.96
C ALA A 32 -2.99 -21.13 -6.75
N GLU A 33 -1.72 -21.48 -6.93
CA GLU A 33 -0.69 -21.33 -5.88
C GLU A 33 -0.29 -19.89 -5.64
N TYR A 34 -0.34 -19.08 -6.69
CA TYR A 34 0.05 -17.66 -6.67
C TYR A 34 -1.04 -16.82 -7.31
N PHE A 35 -1.34 -15.70 -6.73
CA PHE A 35 -2.14 -14.65 -7.34
C PHE A 35 -1.22 -13.54 -7.83
N VAL A 36 -1.46 -13.06 -9.05
CA VAL A 36 -0.83 -11.84 -9.55
C VAL A 36 -1.92 -10.79 -9.67
N ILE A 37 -1.93 -9.87 -8.73
CA ILE A 37 -2.89 -8.76 -8.64
C ILE A 37 -2.35 -7.64 -9.51
N VAL A 38 -3.14 -7.18 -10.49
CA VAL A 38 -2.74 -6.18 -11.48
C VAL A 38 -3.92 -5.25 -11.78
N ASN A 39 -3.68 -3.95 -11.74
CA ASN A 39 -4.67 -2.97 -12.18
C ASN A 39 -4.86 -3.01 -13.70
N SER A 40 -6.04 -2.61 -14.16
CA SER A 40 -6.38 -2.57 -15.59
C SER A 40 -5.63 -1.50 -16.39
N ASP A 41 -4.96 -0.55 -15.72
CA ASP A 41 -4.18 0.54 -16.28
C ASP A 41 -2.66 0.30 -16.18
N ILE A 42 -2.26 -0.97 -16.14
CA ILE A 42 -0.86 -1.43 -16.17
C ILE A 42 -0.48 -1.88 -17.60
N GLU A 43 0.64 -1.36 -18.11
CA GLU A 43 1.36 -1.90 -19.26
C GLU A 43 2.50 -2.79 -18.77
N VAL A 44 2.52 -4.05 -19.21
CA VAL A 44 3.52 -5.03 -18.77
C VAL A 44 4.67 -5.17 -19.76
N THR A 45 5.86 -5.48 -19.24
CA THR A 45 7.02 -5.81 -20.08
C THR A 45 7.08 -7.29 -20.41
N LYS A 46 7.93 -7.67 -21.39
CA LYS A 46 8.15 -9.08 -21.72
C LYS A 46 8.73 -9.83 -20.51
N ASN A 47 8.20 -11.01 -20.22
CA ASN A 47 8.69 -11.90 -19.14
C ASN A 47 8.68 -11.28 -17.74
N TRP A 48 7.75 -10.40 -17.44
CA TRP A 48 7.65 -9.73 -16.13
C TRP A 48 7.19 -10.64 -14.97
N ILE A 49 6.41 -11.71 -15.25
CA ILE A 49 5.89 -12.63 -14.22
C ILE A 49 6.96 -13.60 -13.68
N PRO A 50 7.79 -14.28 -14.51
CA PRO A 50 8.71 -15.30 -14.02
C PRO A 50 9.60 -14.86 -12.85
N PRO A 51 10.25 -13.69 -12.84
CA PRO A 51 11.07 -13.27 -11.70
C PRO A 51 10.30 -13.16 -10.38
N LEU A 52 9.02 -12.78 -10.45
CA LEU A 52 8.18 -12.68 -9.25
C LEU A 52 7.84 -14.07 -8.68
N ILE A 53 7.48 -15.00 -9.55
CA ILE A 53 7.07 -16.34 -9.14
C ILE A 53 8.28 -17.16 -8.66
N GLU A 54 9.43 -17.03 -9.29
CA GLU A 54 10.67 -17.69 -8.83
C GLU A 54 11.03 -17.33 -7.39
N VAL A 55 10.97 -16.06 -7.04
CA VAL A 55 11.23 -15.60 -5.67
C VAL A 55 10.25 -16.23 -4.68
N LEU A 56 8.94 -16.21 -5.00
CA LEU A 56 7.92 -16.80 -4.13
C LEU A 56 8.08 -18.31 -4.00
N LYS A 57 8.43 -19.00 -5.08
CA LYS A 57 8.63 -20.46 -5.10
C LYS A 57 9.83 -20.88 -4.27
N ASN A 58 10.94 -20.15 -4.40
CA ASN A 58 12.22 -20.52 -3.79
C ASN A 58 12.35 -20.11 -2.32
N ASN A 59 11.42 -19.32 -1.78
CA ASN A 59 11.47 -18.86 -0.39
C ASN A 59 10.09 -18.93 0.29
N ASN A 60 9.95 -19.87 1.23
CA ASN A 60 8.68 -20.08 1.95
C ASN A 60 8.31 -18.94 2.92
N SER A 61 9.26 -18.14 3.37
CA SER A 61 9.01 -17.02 4.28
C SER A 61 8.52 -15.77 3.56
N ILE A 62 8.73 -15.66 2.22
CA ILE A 62 8.26 -14.54 1.42
C ILE A 62 6.82 -14.83 0.99
N SER A 63 5.91 -13.93 1.35
CA SER A 63 4.48 -14.04 1.00
C SER A 63 4.09 -13.22 -0.22
N ALA A 64 4.67 -12.05 -0.39
CA ALA A 64 4.35 -11.18 -1.52
C ALA A 64 5.60 -10.48 -2.05
N ILE A 65 5.54 -10.12 -3.33
CA ILE A 65 6.62 -9.42 -4.03
C ILE A 65 6.02 -8.42 -5.03
N GLN A 66 6.67 -7.26 -5.14
CA GLN A 66 6.33 -6.19 -6.06
C GLN A 66 7.41 -6.06 -7.13
N PRO A 67 7.03 -5.86 -8.43
CA PRO A 67 7.95 -5.43 -9.47
C PRO A 67 8.34 -3.96 -9.30
N LYS A 68 9.31 -3.48 -10.08
CA LYS A 68 9.52 -2.06 -10.33
C LYS A 68 8.30 -1.49 -11.05
N ILE A 69 7.72 -0.40 -10.54
CA ILE A 69 6.59 0.28 -11.15
C ILE A 69 7.04 1.67 -11.59
N LEU A 70 7.08 1.87 -12.90
CA LEU A 70 7.40 3.14 -13.54
C LEU A 70 6.12 3.81 -14.06
N SER A 71 6.21 5.11 -14.31
CA SER A 71 5.10 5.86 -14.89
C SER A 71 4.92 5.48 -16.37
N LEU A 72 3.67 5.22 -16.80
CA LEU A 72 3.37 4.97 -18.20
C LEU A 72 3.46 6.26 -19.04
N THR A 73 3.15 7.41 -18.44
CA THR A 73 3.20 8.71 -19.13
C THR A 73 4.61 9.30 -19.18
N ASN A 74 5.48 8.93 -18.24
CA ASN A 74 6.86 9.40 -18.16
C ASN A 74 7.78 8.21 -17.79
N LYS A 75 8.12 7.39 -18.79
CA LYS A 75 8.70 6.04 -18.61
C LYS A 75 10.08 6.00 -17.95
N ASP A 76 10.74 7.11 -17.79
CA ASP A 76 12.01 7.26 -17.06
C ASP A 76 11.83 7.67 -15.58
N HIS A 77 10.61 7.87 -15.13
CA HIS A 77 10.28 8.20 -13.74
C HIS A 77 9.59 7.04 -13.02
N PHE A 78 9.80 6.99 -11.72
CA PHE A 78 9.00 6.09 -10.87
C PHE A 78 7.53 6.50 -10.89
N GLU A 79 6.65 5.54 -10.60
CA GLU A 79 5.23 5.80 -10.50
C GLU A 79 4.86 6.23 -9.08
N TYR A 80 3.75 6.95 -8.95
CA TYR A 80 3.27 7.52 -7.69
C TYR A 80 2.88 6.44 -6.65
N ALA A 81 2.27 5.33 -7.07
CA ALA A 81 1.68 4.32 -6.20
C ALA A 81 2.53 3.04 -6.14
N GLY A 82 3.63 3.08 -5.40
CA GLY A 82 4.44 1.88 -5.14
C GLY A 82 5.88 1.96 -5.64
N ALA A 83 6.14 2.64 -6.76
CA ALA A 83 7.48 2.92 -7.27
C ALA A 83 8.46 1.72 -7.15
N ALA A 84 9.53 1.84 -6.35
CA ALA A 84 10.49 0.77 -6.05
C ALA A 84 10.25 0.12 -4.67
N GLY A 85 8.98 -0.03 -4.26
CA GLY A 85 8.56 -0.64 -3.01
C GLY A 85 8.16 0.35 -1.92
N GLY A 86 7.22 -0.08 -1.10
CA GLY A 86 6.62 0.70 -0.04
C GLY A 86 7.31 0.55 1.31
N PHE A 87 7.40 1.66 2.04
CA PHE A 87 7.97 1.78 3.38
C PHE A 87 6.95 2.47 4.30
N ILE A 88 7.23 2.45 5.59
CA ILE A 88 6.40 3.12 6.59
C ILE A 88 7.30 3.87 7.57
N ASP A 89 6.91 5.08 7.95
CA ASP A 89 7.66 5.94 8.86
C ASP A 89 7.31 5.71 10.33
N LEU A 90 8.00 6.42 11.23
CA LEU A 90 7.80 6.32 12.68
C LEU A 90 6.38 6.66 13.15
N LEU A 91 5.63 7.42 12.35
CA LEU A 91 4.24 7.80 12.60
C LEU A 91 3.23 6.97 11.80
N ALA A 92 3.69 5.87 11.19
CA ALA A 92 2.91 5.00 10.32
C ALA A 92 2.32 5.72 9.10
N TYR A 93 3.03 6.73 8.55
CA TYR A 93 2.75 7.25 7.22
C TYR A 93 3.43 6.38 6.16
N PRO A 94 2.70 5.83 5.19
CA PRO A 94 3.29 5.11 4.09
C PRO A 94 3.97 6.07 3.10
N PHE A 95 5.12 5.66 2.59
CA PHE A 95 5.85 6.34 1.52
C PHE A 95 6.59 5.31 0.66
N CYS A 96 7.11 5.70 -0.48
CA CYS A 96 7.74 4.78 -1.42
C CYS A 96 9.21 5.13 -1.63
N ARG A 97 9.99 4.12 -1.94
CA ARG A 97 11.32 4.27 -2.50
C ARG A 97 11.17 4.63 -3.99
N GLY A 98 11.64 5.83 -4.36
CA GLY A 98 11.40 6.44 -5.68
C GLY A 98 10.29 7.51 -5.68
N ARG A 99 9.52 7.65 -4.56
CA ARG A 99 8.54 8.71 -4.43
C ARG A 99 8.28 9.08 -2.97
N VAL A 100 8.40 10.35 -2.65
CA VAL A 100 8.06 10.90 -1.33
C VAL A 100 7.11 12.09 -1.51
N PHE A 101 5.88 11.98 -1.04
CA PHE A 101 4.79 12.93 -1.30
C PHE A 101 4.63 13.21 -2.80
N ASN A 102 4.77 14.47 -3.22
CA ASN A 102 4.62 14.88 -4.62
C ASN A 102 5.95 14.84 -5.40
N HIS A 103 7.05 14.48 -4.76
CA HIS A 103 8.33 14.36 -5.43
C HIS A 103 8.53 12.93 -5.92
N VAL A 104 8.56 12.77 -7.25
CA VAL A 104 8.83 11.52 -7.95
C VAL A 104 10.26 11.57 -8.47
N GLU A 105 11.01 10.51 -8.22
CA GLU A 105 12.41 10.41 -8.64
C GLU A 105 12.51 9.87 -10.07
N LEU A 106 13.56 10.29 -10.79
CA LEU A 106 14.00 9.67 -12.04
C LEU A 106 14.57 8.28 -11.74
N ASP A 107 14.30 7.28 -12.58
CA ASP A 107 14.92 5.96 -12.48
C ASP A 107 16.32 5.95 -13.08
N GLU A 108 17.30 6.32 -12.29
CA GLU A 108 18.73 6.23 -12.61
C GLU A 108 19.32 4.86 -12.21
N LYS A 109 18.46 3.84 -12.05
CA LYS A 109 18.79 2.49 -11.57
C LYS A 109 19.28 2.45 -10.12
N GLN A 110 19.12 3.52 -9.36
CA GLN A 110 19.54 3.66 -7.96
C GLN A 110 18.85 2.67 -7.02
N TYR A 111 17.70 2.10 -7.44
CA TYR A 111 16.95 1.08 -6.70
C TYR A 111 16.88 -0.25 -7.44
N ASN A 112 17.84 -0.55 -8.31
CA ASN A 112 17.97 -1.84 -8.98
C ASN A 112 18.52 -2.90 -8.02
N THR A 113 17.70 -3.24 -7.02
CA THR A 113 18.05 -4.17 -5.94
C THR A 113 16.91 -5.16 -5.72
N TYR A 114 17.25 -6.31 -5.17
CA TYR A 114 16.32 -7.20 -4.52
C TYR A 114 16.30 -6.86 -3.02
N SER A 115 15.17 -6.50 -2.46
CA SER A 115 15.14 -6.00 -1.08
C SER A 115 13.79 -6.20 -0.40
N GLU A 116 13.84 -6.41 0.93
CA GLU A 116 12.64 -6.44 1.75
C GLU A 116 12.05 -5.03 1.91
N ILE A 117 10.73 -4.94 1.75
CA ILE A 117 9.94 -3.72 1.84
C ILE A 117 8.85 -3.89 2.92
N PHE A 118 8.18 -2.81 3.31
CA PHE A 118 7.07 -2.93 4.25
C PHE A 118 5.79 -3.39 3.56
N TRP A 119 5.46 -2.83 2.39
CA TRP A 119 4.25 -3.13 1.65
C TRP A 119 4.50 -3.12 0.14
N ALA A 120 3.76 -3.99 -0.54
CA ALA A 120 3.70 -4.07 -1.99
C ALA A 120 2.46 -3.34 -2.49
N SER A 121 2.57 -2.67 -3.64
CA SER A 121 1.49 -1.89 -4.24
C SER A 121 0.35 -2.77 -4.74
N GLY A 122 -0.89 -2.35 -4.47
CA GLY A 122 -2.08 -2.95 -5.08
C GLY A 122 -2.15 -2.76 -6.60
N ALA A 123 -1.37 -1.83 -7.17
CA ALA A 123 -1.33 -1.66 -8.62
C ALA A 123 -0.70 -2.88 -9.33
N CYS A 124 0.35 -3.49 -8.73
CA CYS A 124 0.94 -4.72 -9.23
C CYS A 124 1.71 -5.45 -8.12
N MET A 125 1.25 -6.64 -7.72
CA MET A 125 1.97 -7.53 -6.81
C MET A 125 1.68 -8.99 -7.12
N ALA A 126 2.66 -9.86 -6.87
CA ALA A 126 2.44 -11.29 -6.78
C ALA A 126 2.41 -11.72 -5.31
N ILE A 127 1.50 -12.63 -4.96
CA ILE A 127 1.29 -13.10 -3.59
C ILE A 127 0.97 -14.59 -3.57
N LYS A 128 1.45 -15.32 -2.57
CA LYS A 128 1.05 -16.71 -2.33
C LYS A 128 -0.42 -16.77 -1.94
N SER A 129 -1.22 -17.54 -2.67
CA SER A 129 -2.65 -17.69 -2.38
C SER A 129 -2.93 -18.22 -0.98
N LYS A 130 -2.10 -19.16 -0.50
CA LYS A 130 -2.15 -19.69 0.86
C LYS A 130 -2.03 -18.59 1.91
N ASP A 131 -1.03 -17.72 1.77
CA ASP A 131 -0.77 -16.66 2.75
C ASP A 131 -1.83 -15.54 2.67
N PHE A 132 -2.32 -15.21 1.45
CA PHE A 132 -3.46 -14.32 1.24
C PHE A 132 -4.71 -14.82 1.96
N ASN A 133 -5.02 -16.11 1.82
CA ASN A 133 -6.20 -16.71 2.43
C ASN A 133 -6.08 -16.83 3.96
N VAL A 134 -4.90 -17.13 4.50
CA VAL A 134 -4.65 -17.23 5.96
C VAL A 134 -4.95 -15.90 6.67
N VAL A 135 -4.66 -14.77 6.05
CA VAL A 135 -5.01 -13.45 6.61
C VAL A 135 -6.41 -12.96 6.21
N GLY A 136 -7.20 -13.79 5.52
CA GLY A 136 -8.57 -13.45 5.11
C GLY A 136 -8.66 -12.49 3.92
N GLY A 137 -7.61 -12.40 3.10
CA GLY A 137 -7.55 -11.51 1.94
C GLY A 137 -7.43 -10.03 2.31
N PHE A 138 -7.91 -9.15 1.43
CA PHE A 138 -8.05 -7.73 1.73
C PHE A 138 -9.19 -7.51 2.75
N ASP A 139 -9.05 -6.55 3.64
CA ASP A 139 -10.18 -6.14 4.46
C ASP A 139 -11.16 -5.31 3.63
N LYS A 140 -12.30 -5.90 3.27
CA LYS A 140 -13.31 -5.30 2.37
C LYS A 140 -13.84 -3.93 2.85
N ASP A 141 -13.77 -3.65 4.14
CA ASP A 141 -14.31 -2.42 4.73
C ASP A 141 -13.46 -1.20 4.39
N PHE A 142 -12.23 -1.40 3.94
CA PHE A 142 -11.40 -0.33 3.37
C PHE A 142 -11.99 0.22 2.07
N PHE A 143 -12.69 -0.57 1.30
CA PHE A 143 -13.21 -0.26 -0.03
C PHE A 143 -12.08 -0.03 -1.06
N ALA A 144 -11.25 0.98 -0.87
CA ALA A 144 -10.05 1.30 -1.64
C ALA A 144 -9.09 2.16 -0.81
N HIS A 145 -7.79 2.09 -1.10
CA HIS A 145 -6.65 2.75 -0.44
C HIS A 145 -6.32 2.19 0.95
N MET A 146 -5.06 1.89 1.17
CA MET A 146 -4.46 1.31 2.38
C MET A 146 -4.79 -0.18 2.62
N GLU A 147 -5.66 -0.82 1.85
CA GLU A 147 -5.99 -2.24 1.99
C GLU A 147 -4.81 -3.15 1.70
N GLU A 148 -3.96 -2.77 0.73
CA GLU A 148 -2.73 -3.49 0.39
C GLU A 148 -1.67 -3.34 1.48
N ILE A 149 -1.61 -2.17 2.10
CA ILE A 149 -0.68 -1.90 3.21
C ILE A 149 -1.12 -2.66 4.46
N ASP A 150 -2.42 -2.66 4.75
CA ASP A 150 -3.02 -3.45 5.83
C ASP A 150 -2.79 -4.95 5.63
N LEU A 151 -2.98 -5.46 4.41
CA LEU A 151 -2.69 -6.85 4.05
C LEU A 151 -1.23 -7.21 4.34
N CYS A 152 -0.29 -6.40 3.85
CA CYS A 152 1.14 -6.60 4.05
C CYS A 152 1.52 -6.53 5.54
N TRP A 153 0.91 -5.62 6.31
CA TRP A 153 1.17 -5.51 7.74
C TRP A 153 0.65 -6.73 8.51
N ARG A 154 -0.54 -7.25 8.16
CA ARG A 154 -1.05 -8.52 8.74
C ARG A 154 -0.13 -9.70 8.43
N LEU A 155 0.37 -9.81 7.20
CA LEU A 155 1.36 -10.84 6.83
C LEU A 155 2.64 -10.71 7.64
N LYS A 156 3.18 -9.49 7.78
CA LYS A 156 4.37 -9.25 8.61
C LYS A 156 4.14 -9.59 10.08
N ASN A 157 2.96 -9.33 10.62
CA ASN A 157 2.59 -9.75 11.98
C ASN A 157 2.56 -11.29 12.15
N LEU A 158 2.44 -12.06 11.08
CA LEU A 158 2.60 -13.51 11.05
C LEU A 158 4.06 -13.97 10.79
N GLY A 159 5.03 -13.05 10.80
CA GLY A 159 6.44 -13.34 10.53
C GLY A 159 6.75 -13.55 9.05
N LYS A 160 5.88 -13.12 8.15
CA LYS A 160 6.10 -13.21 6.71
C LYS A 160 6.83 -11.97 6.19
N HIS A 161 7.49 -12.14 5.05
CA HIS A 161 8.28 -11.10 4.40
C HIS A 161 7.63 -10.63 3.10
N ILE A 162 7.80 -9.35 2.80
CA ILE A 162 7.33 -8.69 1.58
C ILE A 162 8.57 -8.14 0.85
N PHE A 163 8.69 -8.44 -0.43
CA PHE A 163 9.89 -8.07 -1.21
C PHE A 163 9.58 -7.21 -2.43
N TYR A 164 10.60 -6.61 -2.94
CA TYR A 164 10.66 -5.90 -4.21
C TYR A 164 11.79 -6.46 -5.05
N THR A 165 11.58 -6.52 -6.37
CA THR A 165 12.63 -6.82 -7.34
C THR A 165 12.59 -5.89 -8.53
N SER A 166 13.77 -5.47 -9.01
CA SER A 166 13.94 -4.72 -10.25
C SER A 166 14.05 -5.60 -11.51
N GLU A 167 14.12 -6.92 -11.35
CA GLU A 167 14.18 -7.87 -12.47
C GLU A 167 12.83 -7.98 -13.19
N SER A 168 11.77 -7.53 -12.56
CA SER A 168 10.46 -7.35 -13.16
C SER A 168 10.11 -5.88 -13.18
N THR A 169 9.65 -5.36 -14.31
CA THR A 169 9.25 -3.96 -14.48
C THR A 169 7.90 -3.88 -15.17
N VAL A 170 7.03 -3.01 -14.68
CA VAL A 170 5.74 -2.66 -15.28
C VAL A 170 5.57 -1.15 -15.32
N TYR A 171 4.67 -0.66 -16.17
CA TYR A 171 4.32 0.75 -16.28
C TYR A 171 2.88 0.96 -15.87
N HIS A 172 2.62 1.96 -15.05
CA HIS A 172 1.28 2.28 -14.53
C HIS A 172 0.86 3.66 -14.98
N TYR A 173 -0.39 3.79 -15.47
CA TYR A 173 -0.92 5.07 -15.91
C TYR A 173 -1.15 6.02 -14.72
N GLY A 174 -1.61 5.48 -13.60
CA GLY A 174 -1.85 6.22 -12.35
C GLY A 174 -2.97 7.27 -12.45
N GLY A 175 -3.82 7.35 -11.42
CA GLY A 175 -4.88 8.37 -11.36
C GLY A 175 -6.12 8.08 -12.19
N GLY A 176 -6.19 6.96 -12.91
CA GLY A 176 -7.31 6.63 -13.80
C GLY A 176 -8.64 6.36 -13.08
N THR A 177 -8.62 5.95 -11.82
CA THR A 177 -9.85 5.52 -11.11
C THR A 177 -10.44 6.60 -10.18
N LEU A 178 -9.60 7.39 -9.53
CA LEU A 178 -10.02 8.51 -8.67
C LEU A 178 -9.07 9.68 -8.84
N GLU A 179 -9.60 10.85 -9.14
CA GLU A 179 -8.82 12.08 -9.21
C GLU A 179 -8.02 12.31 -7.92
N TYR A 180 -6.77 12.76 -8.06
CA TYR A 180 -5.84 12.94 -6.93
C TYR A 180 -6.39 13.85 -5.82
N SER A 181 -7.26 14.81 -6.15
CA SER A 181 -7.85 15.80 -5.23
C SER A 181 -9.28 15.52 -4.82
N SER A 182 -9.84 14.32 -5.09
CA SER A 182 -11.24 14.08 -4.75
C SER A 182 -11.48 13.98 -3.24
N PRO A 183 -12.54 14.61 -2.70
CA PRO A 183 -12.91 14.53 -1.29
C PRO A 183 -13.10 13.08 -0.79
N LYS A 184 -13.60 12.19 -1.67
CA LYS A 184 -13.75 10.77 -1.37
C LYS A 184 -12.40 10.10 -1.14
N LYS A 185 -11.41 10.39 -1.97
CA LYS A 185 -10.04 9.85 -1.81
C LYS A 185 -9.39 10.36 -0.53
N THR A 186 -9.54 11.65 -0.22
CA THR A 186 -9.08 12.23 1.04
C THR A 186 -9.72 11.51 2.23
N TYR A 187 -11.05 11.38 2.25
CA TYR A 187 -11.76 10.65 3.30
C TYR A 187 -11.24 9.23 3.49
N LEU A 188 -11.13 8.44 2.41
CA LEU A 188 -10.67 7.06 2.49
C LEU A 188 -9.24 6.97 3.00
N ASN A 189 -8.33 7.80 2.52
CA ASN A 189 -6.93 7.78 2.95
C ASN A 189 -6.78 8.06 4.45
N TYR A 190 -7.46 9.06 4.99
CA TYR A 190 -7.37 9.39 6.43
C TYR A 190 -8.07 8.36 7.30
N ARG A 191 -9.29 7.92 6.95
CA ARG A 191 -10.01 6.88 7.68
C ARG A 191 -9.24 5.56 7.69
N ASN A 192 -8.87 5.09 6.53
CA ASN A 192 -8.25 3.78 6.35
C ASN A 192 -6.85 3.72 6.98
N ASN A 193 -6.12 4.82 6.98
CA ASN A 193 -4.83 4.89 7.66
C ASN A 193 -4.99 4.70 9.18
N LEU A 194 -5.97 5.37 9.81
CA LEU A 194 -6.27 5.16 11.23
C LEU A 194 -6.76 3.73 11.51
N TRP A 195 -7.58 3.16 10.63
CA TRP A 195 -8.05 1.78 10.75
C TRP A 195 -6.90 0.78 10.67
N MET A 196 -6.02 0.95 9.69
CA MET A 196 -4.83 0.12 9.52
C MET A 196 -3.94 0.16 10.77
N ILE A 197 -3.67 1.35 11.31
CA ILE A 197 -2.91 1.54 12.55
C ILE A 197 -3.61 0.85 13.71
N HIS A 198 -4.90 1.11 13.91
CA HIS A 198 -5.66 0.53 15.02
C HIS A 198 -5.59 -1.00 15.03
N LYS A 199 -5.76 -1.61 13.87
CA LYS A 199 -5.74 -3.07 13.71
C LYS A 199 -4.36 -3.68 13.96
N ASN A 200 -3.29 -3.05 13.47
CA ASN A 200 -2.00 -3.70 13.32
C ASN A 200 -0.90 -3.21 14.27
N PHE A 201 -1.01 -1.97 14.78
CA PHE A 201 0.06 -1.36 15.55
C PHE A 201 0.27 -2.02 16.91
N LYS A 202 1.53 -2.38 17.22
CA LYS A 202 2.06 -2.68 18.54
C LYS A 202 3.42 -2.00 18.64
N GLY A 203 3.55 -1.01 19.50
CA GLY A 203 4.76 -0.20 19.62
C GLY A 203 5.12 0.11 21.06
N LYS A 204 6.13 0.97 21.24
CA LYS A 204 6.64 1.39 22.55
C LYS A 204 5.66 2.26 23.34
N ILE A 205 4.77 2.97 22.63
CA ILE A 205 3.72 3.78 23.27
C ILE A 205 2.36 3.11 23.11
N PRO A 206 1.41 3.36 24.01
CA PRO A 206 0.05 2.82 23.90
C PRO A 206 -0.63 3.23 22.59
N LEU A 207 -1.43 2.34 22.03
CA LEU A 207 -2.16 2.59 20.78
C LEU A 207 -2.99 3.88 20.84
N LEU A 208 -3.70 4.11 21.96
CA LEU A 208 -4.53 5.28 22.11
C LEU A 208 -3.71 6.59 21.96
N LEU A 209 -2.56 6.66 22.63
CA LEU A 209 -1.67 7.82 22.52
C LEU A 209 -1.16 8.00 21.09
N PHE A 210 -0.80 6.91 20.42
CA PHE A 210 -0.36 6.94 19.02
C PHE A 210 -1.47 7.48 18.11
N ILE A 211 -2.71 7.03 18.28
CA ILE A 211 -3.88 7.50 17.51
C ILE A 211 -4.15 8.99 17.79
N VAL A 212 -4.07 9.45 19.04
CA VAL A 212 -4.27 10.86 19.39
C VAL A 212 -3.23 11.74 18.68
N ILE A 213 -1.95 11.33 18.67
CA ILE A 213 -0.90 12.04 17.93
C ILE A 213 -1.23 12.10 16.44
N ARG A 214 -1.69 11.00 15.85
CA ARG A 214 -2.05 10.94 14.43
C ARG A 214 -3.22 11.85 14.11
N ILE A 215 -4.29 11.81 14.89
CA ILE A 215 -5.44 12.70 14.71
C ILE A 215 -5.01 14.17 14.78
N PHE A 216 -4.14 14.53 15.73
CA PHE A 216 -3.62 15.90 15.83
C PHE A 216 -2.86 16.33 14.56
N LEU A 217 -1.97 15.48 14.03
CA LEU A 217 -1.24 15.77 12.79
C LEU A 217 -2.17 15.84 11.57
N ASP A 218 -3.20 15.02 11.54
CA ASP A 218 -4.21 15.05 10.48
C ASP A 218 -5.02 16.36 10.51
N GLN A 219 -5.29 16.94 11.72
CA GLN A 219 -5.92 18.28 11.82
C GLN A 219 -5.03 19.38 11.25
N ILE A 220 -3.70 19.29 11.41
CA ILE A 220 -2.78 20.23 10.76
C ILE A 220 -2.90 20.16 9.23
N SER A 221 -3.03 18.96 8.69
CA SER A 221 -3.30 18.76 7.25
C SER A 221 -4.66 19.35 6.84
N GLY A 222 -5.68 19.16 7.67
CA GLY A 222 -7.01 19.74 7.45
C GLY A 222 -6.99 21.27 7.44
N LEU A 223 -6.27 21.89 8.39
CA LEU A 223 -6.08 23.33 8.44
C LEU A 223 -5.36 23.85 7.19
N LYS A 224 -4.34 23.14 6.71
CA LYS A 224 -3.65 23.50 5.45
C LYS A 224 -4.62 23.49 4.26
N LEU A 225 -5.47 22.47 4.14
CA LEU A 225 -6.48 22.39 3.07
C LEU A 225 -7.49 23.55 3.19
N LEU A 226 -7.94 23.86 4.40
CA LEU A 226 -8.85 24.98 4.65
C LEU A 226 -8.22 26.32 4.22
N LEU A 227 -6.97 26.57 4.60
CA LEU A 227 -6.22 27.78 4.24
C LEU A 227 -5.94 27.87 2.72
N SER A 228 -5.90 26.75 2.01
CA SER A 228 -5.79 26.70 0.54
C SER A 228 -7.14 26.77 -0.19
N GLY A 229 -8.26 26.95 0.54
CA GLY A 229 -9.61 27.04 -0.03
C GLY A 229 -10.30 25.68 -0.26
N ASP A 230 -9.67 24.55 0.07
CA ASP A 230 -10.28 23.21 -0.05
C ASP A 230 -11.08 22.84 1.21
N LEU A 231 -12.24 23.48 1.38
CA LEU A 231 -13.17 23.17 2.48
C LEU A 231 -13.67 21.72 2.41
N LYS A 232 -13.90 21.17 1.21
CA LYS A 232 -14.40 19.79 1.05
C LYS A 232 -13.37 18.77 1.50
N GLY A 233 -12.11 19.00 1.18
CA GLY A 233 -11.00 18.17 1.67
C GLY A 233 -10.86 18.23 3.20
N CYS A 234 -10.92 19.43 3.79
CA CYS A 234 -10.91 19.61 5.25
C CYS A 234 -12.06 18.85 5.93
N LEU A 235 -13.31 19.01 5.47
CA LEU A 235 -14.48 18.30 6.00
C LEU A 235 -14.36 16.78 5.82
N SER A 236 -13.68 16.31 4.77
CA SER A 236 -13.42 14.88 4.55
C SER A 236 -12.52 14.28 5.63
N ILE A 237 -11.53 15.03 6.12
CA ILE A 237 -10.67 14.60 7.24
C ILE A 237 -11.49 14.50 8.53
N VAL A 238 -12.30 15.51 8.83
CA VAL A 238 -13.19 15.47 10.02
C VAL A 238 -14.14 14.27 9.96
N LYS A 239 -14.76 14.04 8.80
CA LYS A 239 -15.64 12.87 8.57
C LYS A 239 -14.88 11.55 8.74
N ALA A 240 -13.62 11.47 8.31
CA ALA A 240 -12.79 10.30 8.47
C ALA A 240 -12.53 9.98 9.96
N HIS A 241 -12.21 10.97 10.76
CA HIS A 241 -12.03 10.82 12.21
C HIS A 241 -13.33 10.39 12.91
N PHE A 242 -14.45 10.99 12.56
CA PHE A 242 -15.75 10.58 13.12
C PHE A 242 -16.08 9.13 12.76
N SER A 243 -15.87 8.73 11.50
CA SER A 243 -16.03 7.33 11.07
C SER A 243 -15.09 6.39 11.82
N TYR A 244 -13.85 6.80 12.10
CA TYR A 244 -12.93 6.01 12.91
C TYR A 244 -13.49 5.78 14.33
N ILE A 245 -13.99 6.83 15.00
CA ILE A 245 -14.55 6.74 16.36
C ILE A 245 -15.71 5.76 16.40
N ILE A 246 -16.65 5.84 15.47
CA ILE A 246 -17.79 4.92 15.39
C ILE A 246 -17.34 3.47 15.18
N SER A 247 -16.26 3.25 14.45
CA SER A 247 -15.77 1.92 14.11
C SER A 247 -14.88 1.26 15.17
N ILE A 248 -14.58 1.93 16.30
CA ILE A 248 -13.63 1.43 17.33
C ILE A 248 -14.02 0.03 17.83
N GLY A 249 -15.30 -0.25 18.02
CA GLY A 249 -15.77 -1.56 18.47
C GLY A 249 -15.39 -2.69 17.51
N GLU A 250 -15.67 -2.49 16.23
CA GLU A 250 -15.32 -3.43 15.16
C GLU A 250 -13.81 -3.55 14.99
N LEU A 251 -13.10 -2.43 15.01
CA LEU A 251 -11.63 -2.41 14.89
C LEU A 251 -10.97 -3.16 16.06
N ASN A 252 -11.48 -3.04 17.28
CA ASN A 252 -11.03 -3.82 18.42
C ASN A 252 -11.26 -5.32 18.23
N PHE A 253 -12.39 -5.73 17.66
CA PHE A 253 -12.63 -7.13 17.31
C PHE A 253 -11.62 -7.63 16.26
N LYS A 254 -11.45 -6.91 15.15
CA LYS A 254 -10.46 -7.25 14.11
C LYS A 254 -9.02 -7.27 14.66
N ARG A 255 -8.69 -6.35 15.56
CA ARG A 255 -7.39 -6.28 16.21
C ARG A 255 -7.03 -7.53 17.00
N LYS A 256 -8.01 -8.21 17.61
CA LYS A 256 -7.81 -9.42 18.41
C LYS A 256 -7.55 -10.68 17.58
N GLN A 257 -7.85 -10.66 16.28
CA GLN A 257 -7.76 -11.84 15.42
C GLN A 257 -6.32 -12.31 15.15
N TYR A 258 -5.33 -11.41 15.24
CA TYR A 258 -3.94 -11.73 14.94
C TYR A 258 -3.01 -11.29 16.08
N SER A 259 -1.95 -12.08 16.31
CA SER A 259 -0.80 -11.62 17.09
C SER A 259 -0.13 -10.46 16.38
N LYS A 260 0.59 -9.62 17.13
CA LYS A 260 1.30 -8.47 16.57
C LYS A 260 2.75 -8.49 16.99
N LEU A 261 3.63 -8.35 15.99
CA LEU A 261 5.03 -8.04 16.22
C LEU A 261 5.18 -6.57 16.59
N ASN A 262 6.31 -6.23 17.22
CA ASN A 262 6.60 -4.84 17.51
C ASN A 262 6.81 -4.07 16.20
N PHE A 263 6.09 -2.99 16.01
CA PHE A 263 6.13 -2.15 14.81
C PHE A 263 7.53 -1.70 14.43
N HIS A 264 8.35 -1.39 15.43
CA HIS A 264 9.72 -0.90 15.22
C HIS A 264 10.69 -1.99 14.71
N ASP A 265 10.33 -3.27 14.84
CA ASP A 265 11.16 -4.40 14.42
C ASP A 265 10.82 -4.89 13.01
N LEU A 266 9.71 -4.38 12.43
CA LEU A 266 9.27 -4.77 11.10
C LEU A 266 10.18 -4.19 10.02
N LYS A 267 10.66 -5.03 9.11
CA LYS A 267 11.46 -4.58 7.95
C LYS A 267 10.64 -3.67 7.05
N GLY A 268 11.29 -2.65 6.49
CA GLY A 268 10.62 -1.59 5.73
C GLY A 268 10.08 -0.44 6.60
N TYR A 269 10.20 -0.55 7.94
CA TYR A 269 10.01 0.56 8.86
C TYR A 269 11.24 1.48 8.90
N THR A 270 11.02 2.77 9.11
CA THR A 270 12.07 3.74 9.44
C THR A 270 11.71 4.55 10.68
N ASN A 271 12.70 4.80 11.54
CA ASN A 271 12.56 5.62 12.75
C ASN A 271 12.59 7.13 12.48
N LYS A 272 12.49 7.55 11.22
CA LYS A 272 12.46 8.95 10.80
C LYS A 272 11.05 9.31 10.34
N SER A 273 10.62 10.56 10.58
CA SER A 273 9.35 11.06 10.04
C SER A 273 9.53 11.52 8.59
N ALA A 274 8.77 10.92 7.66
CA ALA A 274 8.73 11.35 6.26
C ALA A 274 8.23 12.81 6.14
N ILE A 275 7.21 13.17 6.94
CA ILE A 275 6.64 14.53 6.98
C ILE A 275 7.70 15.53 7.40
N TRP A 276 8.38 15.30 8.54
CA TRP A 276 9.40 16.21 9.05
C TRP A 276 10.55 16.38 8.05
N ASN A 277 11.05 15.28 7.52
CA ASN A 277 12.14 15.34 6.54
C ASN A 277 11.72 16.11 5.27
N TYR A 278 10.53 15.82 4.72
CA TYR A 278 10.10 16.43 3.48
C TYR A 278 9.76 17.93 3.62
N PHE A 279 8.91 18.30 4.60
CA PHE A 279 8.39 19.65 4.70
C PHE A 279 9.35 20.62 5.41
N PHE A 280 10.07 20.16 6.43
CA PHE A 280 10.94 21.02 7.23
C PHE A 280 12.42 20.92 6.83
N LEU A 281 12.95 19.70 6.66
CA LEU A 281 14.36 19.51 6.28
C LEU A 281 14.59 19.55 4.76
N LYS A 282 13.52 19.67 3.95
CA LYS A 282 13.55 19.73 2.48
C LYS A 282 14.20 18.50 1.81
N ARG A 283 14.24 17.37 2.51
CA ARG A 283 14.71 16.09 2.00
C ARG A 283 13.60 15.44 1.18
N LYS A 284 13.78 15.36 -0.11
CA LYS A 284 12.70 14.98 -1.04
C LYS A 284 12.82 13.56 -1.57
N THR A 285 14.00 12.94 -1.49
CA THR A 285 14.25 11.59 -1.97
C THR A 285 14.25 10.57 -0.84
N PHE A 286 14.01 9.32 -1.18
CA PHE A 286 14.05 8.22 -0.22
C PHE A 286 15.43 8.08 0.45
N SER A 287 16.51 8.21 -0.34
CA SER A 287 17.89 8.11 0.15
C SER A 287 18.23 9.21 1.15
N GLU A 288 17.78 10.45 0.93
CA GLU A 288 17.95 11.55 1.87
C GLU A 288 17.21 11.33 3.20
N ILE A 289 16.01 10.73 3.15
CA ILE A 289 15.20 10.46 4.34
C ILE A 289 15.78 9.28 5.12
N LYS A 290 16.06 8.16 4.47
CA LYS A 290 16.55 6.96 5.15
C LYS A 290 17.99 7.10 5.63
N GLY A 291 18.80 7.91 4.97
CA GLY A 291 20.26 7.97 5.09
C GLY A 291 20.91 6.83 4.30
N LYS A 292 22.18 7.02 3.99
CA LYS A 292 22.99 5.96 3.34
C LYS A 292 23.16 4.78 4.27
#